data_ba46812e4f098bd3dc7f0c991d11f007
#
_entry.id   ba46812e4f098bd3dc7f0c991d11f007
#
_cell.length_a   1.000
_cell.length_b   1.000
_cell.length_c   1.000
_cell.angle_alpha   90.00
_cell.angle_beta   90.00
_cell.angle_gamma   90.00
#
_symmetry.space_group_name_H-M   'P 1'
#
loop_
_entity.id
_entity.type
_entity.pdbx_description
1 polymer ?
#
loop_
_entity_poly.entity_id
_entity_poly.type
_entity_poly.pdbx_seq_one_letter_code
_entity_poly.pdbx_strand_id
1 'polypeptide(L)'
;EICACLVGSEMCIRDRSYCYYPWFYYYKLIGNANAIIENIDNASGSNEEKLFIKAQALTFRAYSYMMLSQLYCHRWCDSNNGSSRGLPLRIDLSTGELPTSTLAEVYGRIYEDLNEAISNFTASELDRSSGDNYSPNLDVAYATYARAALTREDWATAARYAVLARANYPLMTNSEYVDGGFNTPNQEWIWSSYNATDQNLHYYSFFAYQGSNSSASICRTYACSISKELYDQIPETDVRKNMFLGPKEGETYTTSTGRASKGALYDRAMKDYADKIYSTSYIFAYMQFKILCADQPGIGQLNNFRSAEMYLIEAEANCHIGGKDAETQKLLVALNKDSGRNPAYTCTKTGDDLLQEVKLYRRIELWGEGFDWFDYKRWKEPIVRKSYPEGSFHIQFAITIQPSDNNQWTWVFPAKEVDYNDALSSYIE
;
A
#
# COMPACT_ATOMS: atom_id res chain seq x y z
N GLU A 1 -16.37 11.46 5.92
CA GLU A 1 -17.32 10.89 4.93
C GLU A 1 -17.29 9.36 4.89
N ILE A 2 -16.13 8.70 4.97
CA ILE A 2 -16.06 7.22 4.99
C ILE A 2 -16.89 6.62 6.14
N CYS A 3 -16.92 7.25 7.31
CA CYS A 3 -17.69 6.76 8.47
C CYS A 3 -19.21 6.96 8.31
N ALA A 4 -19.66 8.04 7.68
CA ALA A 4 -21.09 8.25 7.40
C ALA A 4 -21.61 7.26 6.35
N CYS A 5 -20.72 6.68 5.55
CA CYS A 5 -21.05 5.69 4.54
C CYS A 5 -21.19 4.27 5.10
N LEU A 6 -20.62 4.01 6.28
CA LEU A 6 -20.70 2.70 6.93
C LEU A 6 -22.02 2.51 7.71
N VAL A 7 -22.82 3.57 7.87
CA VAL A 7 -24.12 3.55 8.57
C VAL A 7 -25.32 3.74 7.62
N GLY A 8 -25.04 4.00 6.33
CA GLY A 8 -26.09 4.07 5.30
C GLY A 8 -26.52 2.69 4.81
N SER A 9 -27.74 2.58 4.29
CA SER A 9 -28.22 1.35 3.68
C SER A 9 -27.23 0.78 2.68
N GLU A 10 -27.05 -0.54 2.62
CA GLU A 10 -26.10 -1.25 1.74
C GLU A 10 -26.17 -0.76 0.27
N MET A 11 -27.33 -0.36 -0.20
CA MET A 11 -27.57 0.19 -1.53
C MET A 11 -26.73 1.44 -1.82
N CYS A 12 -26.54 2.34 -0.85
CA CYS A 12 -25.72 3.55 -1.01
C CYS A 12 -24.21 3.26 -1.09
N ILE A 13 -23.74 2.12 -0.54
CA ILE A 13 -22.32 1.73 -0.57
C ILE A 13 -21.98 1.09 -1.91
N ARG A 14 -22.87 0.26 -2.46
CA ARG A 14 -22.69 -0.42 -3.75
C ARG A 14 -22.57 0.53 -4.94
N ASP A 15 -23.34 1.62 -4.92
CA ASP A 15 -23.37 2.62 -6.00
C ASP A 15 -22.22 3.63 -5.94
N ARG A 16 -21.39 3.59 -4.89
CA ARG A 16 -20.32 4.56 -4.73
C ARG A 16 -19.14 4.24 -5.62
N SER A 17 -18.61 5.29 -6.25
CA SER A 17 -17.41 5.23 -7.08
C SER A 17 -16.20 4.58 -6.35
N TYR A 18 -16.12 4.69 -5.03
CA TYR A 18 -15.06 4.07 -4.23
C TYR A 18 -15.07 2.54 -4.28
N CYS A 19 -16.24 1.89 -4.21
CA CYS A 19 -16.34 0.43 -4.34
C CYS A 19 -16.25 -0.03 -5.80
N TYR A 20 -16.74 0.78 -6.73
CA TYR A 20 -16.74 0.42 -8.15
C TYR A 20 -15.37 0.61 -8.81
N TYR A 21 -14.66 1.72 -8.51
CA TYR A 21 -13.48 2.10 -9.26
C TYR A 21 -12.32 1.08 -9.16
N PRO A 22 -11.93 0.57 -7.97
CA PRO A 22 -10.90 -0.46 -7.89
C PRO A 22 -11.29 -1.76 -8.60
N TRP A 23 -12.56 -2.18 -8.49
CA TRP A 23 -13.09 -3.35 -9.20
C TRP A 23 -12.91 -3.18 -10.71
N PHE A 24 -13.47 -2.10 -11.27
CA PHE A 24 -13.38 -1.79 -12.69
C PHE A 24 -11.92 -1.69 -13.17
N TYR A 25 -11.07 -1.00 -12.42
CA TYR A 25 -9.67 -0.78 -12.78
C TYR A 25 -8.90 -2.11 -12.86
N TYR A 26 -8.96 -2.92 -11.82
CA TYR A 26 -8.21 -4.17 -11.81
C TYR A 26 -8.77 -5.22 -12.77
N TYR A 27 -10.10 -5.33 -12.94
CA TYR A 27 -10.65 -6.22 -13.97
C TYR A 27 -10.35 -5.76 -15.39
N LYS A 28 -10.22 -4.45 -15.64
CA LYS A 28 -9.72 -3.93 -16.92
C LYS A 28 -8.27 -4.34 -17.16
N LEU A 29 -7.40 -4.28 -16.15
CA LEU A 29 -6.01 -4.76 -16.25
C LEU A 29 -5.98 -6.28 -16.50
N ILE A 30 -6.82 -7.05 -15.83
CA ILE A 30 -6.95 -8.50 -16.05
C ILE A 30 -7.37 -8.79 -17.49
N GLY A 31 -8.38 -8.09 -18.02
CA GLY A 31 -8.81 -8.26 -19.40
C GLY A 31 -7.71 -7.94 -20.43
N ASN A 32 -6.94 -6.87 -20.20
CA ASN A 32 -5.79 -6.52 -21.03
C ASN A 32 -4.69 -7.60 -20.94
N ALA A 33 -4.40 -8.09 -19.73
CA ALA A 33 -3.43 -9.17 -19.54
C ALA A 33 -3.86 -10.46 -20.27
N ASN A 34 -5.14 -10.84 -20.17
CA ASN A 34 -5.69 -12.00 -20.87
C ASN A 34 -5.54 -11.86 -22.39
N ALA A 35 -5.80 -10.65 -22.94
CA ALA A 35 -5.63 -10.41 -24.37
C ALA A 35 -4.18 -10.61 -24.84
N ILE A 36 -3.20 -10.21 -24.03
CA ILE A 36 -1.79 -10.46 -24.31
C ILE A 36 -1.49 -11.95 -24.20
N ILE A 37 -1.86 -12.60 -23.10
CA ILE A 37 -1.54 -14.00 -22.82
C ILE A 37 -2.08 -14.93 -23.91
N GLU A 38 -3.30 -14.70 -24.40
CA GLU A 38 -3.91 -15.54 -25.45
C GLU A 38 -3.31 -15.30 -26.85
N ASN A 39 -2.83 -14.11 -27.16
CA ASN A 39 -2.43 -13.76 -28.51
C ASN A 39 -0.92 -13.68 -28.73
N ILE A 40 -0.11 -13.66 -27.67
CA ILE A 40 1.34 -13.40 -27.76
C ILE A 40 2.09 -14.42 -28.62
N ASP A 41 1.68 -15.68 -28.58
CA ASP A 41 2.34 -16.75 -29.35
C ASP A 41 2.21 -16.52 -30.86
N ASN A 42 1.14 -15.86 -31.32
CA ASN A 42 0.88 -15.52 -32.70
C ASN A 42 1.44 -14.14 -33.13
N ALA A 43 2.00 -13.38 -32.18
CA ALA A 43 2.58 -12.06 -32.46
C ALA A 43 3.92 -12.20 -33.21
N SER A 44 4.30 -11.15 -33.93
CA SER A 44 5.67 -11.02 -34.50
C SER A 44 6.66 -10.70 -33.36
N GLY A 45 7.90 -11.11 -33.52
CA GLY A 45 8.98 -10.88 -32.53
C GLY A 45 9.75 -12.16 -32.19
N SER A 46 10.84 -12.05 -31.48
CA SER A 46 11.62 -13.20 -31.03
C SER A 46 10.87 -13.99 -29.93
N ASN A 47 11.29 -15.22 -29.69
CA ASN A 47 10.70 -16.03 -28.63
C ASN A 47 10.99 -15.41 -27.24
N GLU A 48 12.16 -14.85 -27.04
CA GLU A 48 12.58 -14.18 -25.82
C GLU A 48 11.69 -12.96 -25.52
N GLU A 49 11.40 -12.12 -26.54
CA GLU A 49 10.49 -10.98 -26.42
C GLU A 49 9.07 -11.42 -26.07
N LYS A 50 8.57 -12.49 -26.71
CA LYS A 50 7.24 -13.05 -26.42
C LYS A 50 7.14 -13.55 -24.97
N LEU A 51 8.14 -14.29 -24.52
CA LEU A 51 8.21 -14.78 -23.13
C LEU A 51 8.23 -13.60 -22.13
N PHE A 52 9.04 -12.58 -22.40
CA PHE A 52 9.15 -11.40 -21.56
C PHE A 52 7.82 -10.65 -21.45
N ILE A 53 7.15 -10.38 -22.58
CA ILE A 53 5.86 -9.69 -22.61
C ILE A 53 4.77 -10.54 -21.95
N LYS A 54 4.76 -11.86 -22.15
CA LYS A 54 3.83 -12.77 -21.48
C LYS A 54 4.02 -12.74 -19.96
N ALA A 55 5.27 -12.74 -19.50
CA ALA A 55 5.60 -12.66 -18.08
C ALA A 55 5.12 -11.33 -17.44
N GLN A 56 5.24 -10.22 -18.15
CA GLN A 56 4.68 -8.93 -17.72
C GLN A 56 3.16 -9.00 -17.56
N ALA A 57 2.46 -9.55 -18.55
CA ALA A 57 1.00 -9.68 -18.52
C ALA A 57 0.54 -10.59 -17.36
N LEU A 58 1.20 -11.73 -17.13
CA LEU A 58 0.93 -12.61 -16.01
C LEU A 58 1.16 -11.92 -14.65
N THR A 59 2.23 -11.12 -14.54
CA THR A 59 2.53 -10.35 -13.32
C THR A 59 1.45 -9.31 -13.05
N PHE A 60 0.98 -8.58 -14.07
CA PHE A 60 -0.15 -7.64 -13.92
C PHE A 60 -1.44 -8.34 -13.51
N ARG A 61 -1.74 -9.52 -14.07
CA ARG A 61 -2.94 -10.28 -13.71
C ARG A 61 -2.89 -10.76 -12.26
N ALA A 62 -1.77 -11.32 -11.85
CA ALA A 62 -1.55 -11.75 -10.46
C ALA A 62 -1.65 -10.58 -9.48
N TYR A 63 -0.99 -9.45 -9.75
CA TYR A 63 -1.08 -8.23 -8.93
C TYR A 63 -2.52 -7.74 -8.82
N SER A 64 -3.26 -7.72 -9.93
CA SER A 64 -4.65 -7.27 -9.94
C SER A 64 -5.55 -8.16 -9.09
N TYR A 65 -5.44 -9.48 -9.18
CA TYR A 65 -6.18 -10.40 -8.31
C TYR A 65 -5.77 -10.29 -6.84
N MET A 66 -4.49 -10.08 -6.55
CA MET A 66 -4.01 -9.84 -5.19
C MET A 66 -4.66 -8.58 -4.59
N MET A 67 -4.70 -7.47 -5.32
CA MET A 67 -5.32 -6.22 -4.85
C MET A 67 -6.82 -6.36 -4.66
N LEU A 68 -7.52 -7.01 -5.61
CA LEU A 68 -8.94 -7.29 -5.50
C LEU A 68 -9.25 -8.20 -4.29
N SER A 69 -8.44 -9.22 -4.04
CA SER A 69 -8.66 -10.13 -2.90
C SER A 69 -8.56 -9.40 -1.56
N GLN A 70 -7.62 -8.48 -1.41
CA GLN A 70 -7.47 -7.69 -0.19
C GLN A 70 -8.67 -6.76 0.07
N LEU A 71 -9.32 -6.25 -0.99
CA LEU A 71 -10.48 -5.36 -0.87
C LEU A 71 -11.79 -6.15 -0.70
N TYR A 72 -12.05 -7.15 -1.54
CA TYR A 72 -13.37 -7.77 -1.70
C TYR A 72 -13.50 -9.17 -1.11
N CYS A 73 -12.43 -9.72 -0.51
CA CYS A 73 -12.48 -11.01 0.17
C CYS A 73 -12.19 -10.87 1.67
N HIS A 74 -12.57 -11.87 2.44
CA HIS A 74 -12.17 -11.97 3.83
C HIS A 74 -10.65 -12.10 3.96
N ARG A 75 -10.10 -11.70 5.12
CA ARG A 75 -8.70 -12.01 5.45
C ARG A 75 -8.49 -13.53 5.54
N TRP A 76 -7.27 -13.97 5.27
CA TRP A 76 -6.97 -15.40 5.19
C TRP A 76 -7.25 -16.15 6.50
N CYS A 77 -6.83 -15.62 7.66
CA CYS A 77 -7.04 -16.28 8.97
C CYS A 77 -8.52 -16.53 9.34
N ASP A 78 -9.45 -15.76 8.74
CA ASP A 78 -10.89 -15.95 8.95
C ASP A 78 -11.59 -16.67 7.78
N SER A 79 -10.84 -17.17 6.81
CA SER A 79 -11.36 -17.75 5.57
C SER A 79 -11.59 -19.27 5.63
N ASN A 80 -11.33 -19.91 6.76
CA ASN A 80 -11.33 -21.37 6.89
C ASN A 80 -10.47 -22.04 5.79
N ASN A 81 -9.17 -21.75 5.81
CA ASN A 81 -8.21 -22.21 4.82
C ASN A 81 -8.57 -21.82 3.36
N GLY A 82 -9.14 -20.65 3.19
CA GLY A 82 -9.49 -20.12 1.88
C GLY A 82 -10.80 -20.65 1.31
N SER A 83 -11.63 -21.35 2.08
CA SER A 83 -12.96 -21.80 1.62
C SER A 83 -14.00 -20.68 1.58
N SER A 84 -13.72 -19.51 2.15
CA SER A 84 -14.58 -18.34 2.03
C SER A 84 -14.71 -17.86 0.59
N ARG A 85 -15.71 -17.02 0.34
CA ARG A 85 -15.96 -16.42 -0.97
C ARG A 85 -14.72 -15.68 -1.48
N GLY A 86 -14.34 -16.00 -2.70
CA GLY A 86 -13.29 -15.33 -3.47
C GLY A 86 -13.86 -14.35 -4.50
N LEU A 87 -13.28 -14.35 -5.69
CA LEU A 87 -13.58 -13.46 -6.82
C LEU A 87 -14.03 -14.25 -8.04
N PRO A 88 -14.76 -13.66 -9.00
CA PRO A 88 -14.88 -14.22 -10.33
C PRO A 88 -13.52 -14.31 -11.02
N LEU A 89 -13.06 -15.52 -11.36
CA LEU A 89 -11.74 -15.71 -12.00
C LEU A 89 -11.85 -15.65 -13.53
N ARG A 90 -11.73 -14.47 -14.09
CA ARG A 90 -11.68 -14.24 -15.54
C ARG A 90 -10.25 -14.46 -16.04
N ILE A 91 -9.98 -15.60 -16.65
CA ILE A 91 -8.63 -16.00 -17.10
C ILE A 91 -8.46 -16.05 -18.63
N ASP A 92 -9.52 -15.70 -19.36
CA ASP A 92 -9.60 -15.69 -20.82
C ASP A 92 -10.35 -14.44 -21.32
N LEU A 93 -10.62 -14.37 -22.62
CA LEU A 93 -11.37 -13.29 -23.27
C LEU A 93 -12.89 -13.55 -23.31
N SER A 94 -13.41 -14.55 -22.66
CA SER A 94 -14.84 -14.78 -22.59
C SER A 94 -15.56 -13.63 -21.87
N THR A 95 -16.79 -13.34 -22.30
CA THR A 95 -17.63 -12.25 -21.76
C THR A 95 -18.85 -12.81 -20.99
N GLY A 96 -18.93 -14.12 -20.82
CA GLY A 96 -20.03 -14.74 -20.08
C GLY A 96 -19.99 -14.45 -18.59
N GLU A 97 -21.11 -14.69 -17.94
CA GLU A 97 -21.25 -14.61 -16.49
C GLU A 97 -20.34 -15.61 -15.78
N LEU A 98 -19.75 -15.19 -14.67
CA LEU A 98 -18.89 -16.05 -13.85
C LEU A 98 -19.30 -15.97 -12.38
N PRO A 99 -19.48 -17.12 -11.73
CA PRO A 99 -19.64 -17.18 -10.28
C PRO A 99 -18.33 -16.78 -9.57
N THR A 100 -18.43 -16.50 -8.29
CA THR A 100 -17.23 -16.38 -7.46
C THR A 100 -16.55 -17.74 -7.30
N SER A 101 -15.24 -17.72 -7.28
CA SER A 101 -14.42 -18.83 -6.79
C SER A 101 -14.34 -18.79 -5.26
N THR A 102 -13.62 -19.73 -4.68
CA THR A 102 -13.12 -19.65 -3.30
C THR A 102 -11.89 -18.74 -3.21
N LEU A 103 -11.60 -18.21 -2.02
CA LEU A 103 -10.38 -17.44 -1.80
C LEU A 103 -9.11 -18.28 -2.05
N ALA A 104 -9.15 -19.58 -1.75
CA ALA A 104 -8.06 -20.51 -2.05
C ALA A 104 -7.79 -20.61 -3.55
N GLU A 105 -8.82 -20.68 -4.39
CA GLU A 105 -8.69 -20.68 -5.85
C GLU A 105 -8.13 -19.34 -6.39
N VAL A 106 -8.51 -18.20 -5.78
CA VAL A 106 -7.94 -16.90 -6.13
C VAL A 106 -6.42 -16.91 -5.88
N TYR A 107 -5.98 -17.32 -4.70
CA TYR A 107 -4.53 -17.40 -4.41
C TYR A 107 -3.84 -18.49 -5.24
N GLY A 108 -4.51 -19.59 -5.55
CA GLY A 108 -4.03 -20.59 -6.51
C GLY A 108 -3.70 -19.95 -7.85
N ARG A 109 -4.64 -19.17 -8.41
CA ARG A 109 -4.44 -18.47 -9.69
C ARG A 109 -3.30 -17.43 -9.61
N ILE A 110 -3.22 -16.65 -8.54
CA ILE A 110 -2.12 -15.71 -8.32
C ILE A 110 -0.76 -16.43 -8.35
N TYR A 111 -0.65 -17.58 -7.66
CA TYR A 111 0.59 -18.34 -7.60
C TYR A 111 0.95 -19.00 -8.94
N GLU A 112 -0.05 -19.54 -9.65
CA GLU A 112 0.16 -20.10 -10.99
C GLU A 112 0.67 -19.03 -11.96
N ASP A 113 0.04 -17.86 -12.00
CA ASP A 113 0.47 -16.74 -12.85
C ASP A 113 1.89 -16.29 -12.51
N LEU A 114 2.24 -16.17 -11.23
CA LEU A 114 3.56 -15.74 -10.81
C LEU A 114 4.64 -16.80 -11.06
N ASN A 115 4.32 -18.08 -10.89
CA ASN A 115 5.27 -19.16 -11.21
C ASN A 115 5.56 -19.20 -12.73
N GLU A 116 4.54 -19.04 -13.57
CA GLU A 116 4.72 -18.98 -15.03
C GLU A 116 5.46 -17.68 -15.42
N ALA A 117 5.13 -16.53 -14.80
CA ALA A 117 5.84 -15.27 -15.05
C ALA A 117 7.33 -15.37 -14.73
N ILE A 118 7.67 -15.90 -13.56
CA ILE A 118 9.08 -16.10 -13.13
C ILE A 118 9.82 -17.04 -14.10
N SER A 119 9.18 -18.13 -14.50
CA SER A 119 9.76 -19.06 -15.50
C SER A 119 10.03 -18.35 -16.83
N ASN A 120 9.06 -17.57 -17.32
CA ASN A 120 9.16 -16.87 -18.59
C ASN A 120 10.18 -15.71 -18.56
N PHE A 121 10.23 -14.91 -17.47
CA PHE A 121 11.27 -13.91 -17.29
C PHE A 121 12.67 -14.54 -17.27
N THR A 122 12.82 -15.65 -16.57
CA THR A 122 14.10 -16.37 -16.52
C THR A 122 14.51 -16.95 -17.88
N ALA A 123 13.58 -17.52 -18.61
CA ALA A 123 13.84 -18.12 -19.92
C ALA A 123 14.07 -17.07 -21.03
N SER A 124 13.50 -15.88 -20.89
CA SER A 124 13.70 -14.78 -21.84
C SER A 124 15.09 -14.18 -21.78
N GLU A 125 15.76 -14.24 -20.60
CA GLU A 125 17.04 -13.57 -20.33
C GLU A 125 17.00 -12.04 -20.58
N LEU A 126 15.79 -11.46 -20.72
CA LEU A 126 15.57 -10.01 -20.95
C LEU A 126 15.22 -9.31 -19.64
N ASP A 127 15.54 -8.02 -19.58
CA ASP A 127 15.09 -7.13 -18.52
C ASP A 127 14.50 -5.85 -19.14
N ARG A 128 13.79 -5.07 -18.33
CA ARG A 128 13.26 -3.76 -18.70
C ARG A 128 14.41 -2.78 -19.00
N SER A 129 14.12 -1.78 -19.81
CA SER A 129 15.10 -0.75 -20.17
C SER A 129 15.57 0.03 -18.94
N SER A 130 16.82 0.49 -18.98
CA SER A 130 17.37 1.34 -17.91
C SER A 130 16.49 2.59 -17.71
N GLY A 131 16.10 2.85 -16.46
CA GLY A 131 15.20 3.96 -16.10
C GLY A 131 13.70 3.64 -16.24
N ASP A 132 13.32 2.49 -16.81
CA ASP A 132 11.95 2.01 -16.79
C ASP A 132 11.62 1.37 -15.42
N ASN A 133 10.94 2.13 -14.57
CA ASN A 133 10.50 1.66 -13.26
C ASN A 133 9.01 1.28 -13.24
N TYR A 134 8.31 1.35 -14.37
CA TYR A 134 6.87 1.11 -14.47
C TYR A 134 6.50 -0.19 -15.20
N SER A 135 7.37 -0.75 -15.99
CA SER A 135 7.17 -2.08 -16.58
C SER A 135 7.56 -3.18 -15.57
N PRO A 136 6.75 -4.22 -15.38
CA PRO A 136 7.15 -5.36 -14.55
C PRO A 136 8.37 -6.09 -15.14
N ASN A 137 9.25 -6.53 -14.24
CA ASN A 137 10.35 -7.45 -14.52
C ASN A 137 10.33 -8.62 -13.51
N LEU A 138 11.35 -9.45 -13.51
CA LEU A 138 11.48 -10.58 -12.60
C LEU A 138 11.38 -10.17 -11.13
N ASP A 139 12.00 -9.05 -10.74
CA ASP A 139 12.01 -8.57 -9.36
C ASP A 139 10.61 -8.07 -8.93
N VAL A 140 9.82 -7.49 -9.85
CA VAL A 140 8.41 -7.12 -9.60
C VAL A 140 7.55 -8.36 -9.41
N ALA A 141 7.79 -9.43 -10.18
CA ALA A 141 7.09 -10.71 -9.96
C ALA A 141 7.43 -11.29 -8.59
N TYR A 142 8.68 -11.25 -8.15
CA TYR A 142 9.09 -11.65 -6.80
C TYR A 142 8.43 -10.79 -5.72
N ALA A 143 8.39 -9.47 -5.86
CA ALA A 143 7.77 -8.57 -4.91
C ALA A 143 6.24 -8.81 -4.80
N THR A 144 5.57 -9.04 -5.94
CA THR A 144 4.16 -9.41 -5.98
C THR A 144 3.91 -10.72 -5.25
N TYR A 145 4.77 -11.72 -5.46
CA TYR A 145 4.68 -13.01 -4.79
C TYR A 145 4.87 -12.87 -3.27
N ALA A 146 5.88 -12.12 -2.85
CA ALA A 146 6.15 -11.88 -1.43
C ALA A 146 4.93 -11.25 -0.72
N ARG A 147 4.32 -10.22 -1.32
CA ARG A 147 3.13 -9.57 -0.75
C ARG A 147 1.90 -10.48 -0.79
N ALA A 148 1.68 -11.22 -1.87
CA ALA A 148 0.57 -12.18 -1.96
C ALA A 148 0.71 -13.30 -0.92
N ALA A 149 1.91 -13.83 -0.74
CA ALA A 149 2.18 -14.85 0.25
C ALA A 149 2.02 -14.34 1.69
N LEU A 150 2.45 -13.09 1.97
CA LEU A 150 2.22 -12.43 3.25
C LEU A 150 0.72 -12.33 3.57
N THR A 151 -0.10 -11.90 2.61
CA THR A 151 -1.56 -11.76 2.80
C THR A 151 -2.29 -13.09 2.92
N ARG A 152 -1.71 -14.16 2.34
CA ARG A 152 -2.17 -15.55 2.47
C ARG A 152 -1.66 -16.24 3.73
N GLU A 153 -0.77 -15.61 4.49
CA GLU A 153 -0.08 -16.21 5.65
C GLU A 153 0.80 -17.42 5.27
N ASP A 154 1.29 -17.46 4.04
CA ASP A 154 2.31 -18.42 3.57
C ASP A 154 3.70 -17.86 3.86
N TRP A 155 4.10 -17.95 5.12
CA TRP A 155 5.27 -17.28 5.66
C TRP A 155 6.58 -17.68 5.00
N ALA A 156 6.74 -18.98 4.70
CA ALA A 156 7.97 -19.47 4.07
C ALA A 156 8.14 -18.91 2.65
N THR A 157 7.06 -18.88 1.88
CA THR A 157 7.03 -18.30 0.54
C THR A 157 7.23 -16.78 0.58
N ALA A 158 6.59 -16.08 1.53
CA ALA A 158 6.74 -14.65 1.72
C ALA A 158 8.19 -14.26 2.01
N ALA A 159 8.85 -14.92 2.97
CA ALA A 159 10.24 -14.67 3.30
C ALA A 159 11.17 -14.93 2.11
N ARG A 160 11.00 -16.07 1.41
CA ARG A 160 11.81 -16.43 0.26
C ARG A 160 11.78 -15.38 -0.85
N TYR A 161 10.58 -14.99 -1.27
CA TYR A 161 10.45 -14.05 -2.39
C TYR A 161 10.75 -12.61 -2.00
N ALA A 162 10.59 -12.22 -0.75
CA ALA A 162 11.03 -10.92 -0.25
C ALA A 162 12.56 -10.75 -0.36
N VAL A 163 13.34 -11.78 -0.03
CA VAL A 163 14.81 -11.78 -0.22
C VAL A 163 15.19 -11.60 -1.68
N LEU A 164 14.54 -12.35 -2.58
CA LEU A 164 14.81 -12.27 -4.02
C LEU A 164 14.46 -10.90 -4.59
N ALA A 165 13.29 -10.37 -4.23
CA ALA A 165 12.79 -9.11 -4.76
C ALA A 165 13.67 -7.90 -4.43
N ARG A 166 14.32 -7.88 -3.24
CA ARG A 166 15.13 -6.74 -2.81
C ARG A 166 16.63 -6.85 -3.17
N ALA A 167 17.06 -7.95 -3.76
CA ALA A 167 18.47 -8.25 -3.95
C ALA A 167 19.25 -7.15 -4.71
N ASN A 168 18.59 -6.48 -5.66
CA ASN A 168 19.18 -5.45 -6.51
C ASN A 168 18.80 -4.01 -6.10
N TYR A 169 18.08 -3.83 -4.99
CA TYR A 169 17.50 -2.55 -4.59
C TYR A 169 17.95 -2.15 -3.18
N PRO A 170 19.12 -1.46 -3.06
CA PRO A 170 19.58 -0.99 -1.76
C PRO A 170 18.63 0.04 -1.17
N LEU A 171 18.56 0.09 0.16
CA LEU A 171 17.75 1.08 0.86
C LEU A 171 18.20 2.50 0.49
N MET A 172 17.25 3.43 0.35
CA MET A 172 17.55 4.84 0.09
C MET A 172 18.33 5.45 1.24
N THR A 173 19.16 6.41 0.92
CA THR A 173 19.88 7.24 1.90
C THR A 173 18.92 8.10 2.71
N ASN A 174 19.38 8.66 3.84
CA ASN A 174 18.57 9.61 4.61
C ASN A 174 18.18 10.85 3.81
N SER A 175 19.07 11.37 2.96
CA SER A 175 18.76 12.52 2.11
C SER A 175 17.62 12.18 1.15
N GLU A 176 17.71 11.06 0.46
CA GLU A 176 16.63 10.59 -0.43
C GLU A 176 15.32 10.34 0.33
N TYR A 177 15.39 9.81 1.55
CA TYR A 177 14.23 9.56 2.38
C TYR A 177 13.56 10.86 2.84
N VAL A 178 14.33 11.84 3.31
CA VAL A 178 13.81 13.08 3.90
C VAL A 178 13.47 14.13 2.85
N ASP A 179 14.27 14.21 1.78
CA ASP A 179 14.15 15.27 0.77
C ASP A 179 13.49 14.79 -0.53
N GLY A 180 13.46 13.47 -0.78
CA GLY A 180 12.92 12.87 -2.01
C GLY A 180 11.41 12.91 -2.14
N GLY A 181 10.66 13.12 -1.06
CA GLY A 181 9.20 13.27 -1.06
C GLY A 181 8.39 12.08 -1.56
N PHE A 182 9.01 10.94 -1.79
CA PHE A 182 8.38 9.70 -2.27
C PHE A 182 7.56 9.89 -3.56
N ASN A 183 8.02 10.72 -4.47
CA ASN A 183 7.34 11.09 -5.71
C ASN A 183 8.16 10.82 -6.98
N THR A 184 9.41 10.41 -6.83
CA THR A 184 10.34 10.12 -7.92
C THR A 184 11.13 8.85 -7.61
N PRO A 185 11.27 7.91 -8.57
CA PRO A 185 12.02 6.68 -8.37
C PRO A 185 13.47 6.92 -7.96
N ASN A 186 13.96 6.08 -7.06
CA ASN A 186 15.35 6.00 -6.64
C ASN A 186 15.79 4.54 -6.58
N GLN A 187 16.99 4.25 -6.09
CA GLN A 187 17.57 2.90 -6.08
C GLN A 187 16.78 1.89 -5.21
N GLU A 188 15.92 2.35 -4.29
CA GLU A 188 15.11 1.46 -3.46
C GLU A 188 13.85 0.98 -4.16
N TRP A 189 13.39 1.69 -5.22
CA TRP A 189 12.10 1.43 -5.85
C TRP A 189 12.17 0.26 -6.83
N ILE A 190 11.44 -0.80 -6.53
CA ILE A 190 11.32 -1.99 -7.37
C ILE A 190 10.34 -1.73 -8.52
N TRP A 191 9.21 -1.08 -8.23
CA TRP A 191 8.16 -0.80 -9.20
C TRP A 191 7.36 0.46 -8.86
N SER A 192 7.04 1.25 -9.87
CA SER A 192 6.24 2.46 -9.74
C SER A 192 5.15 2.55 -10.81
N SER A 193 4.15 3.38 -10.58
CA SER A 193 3.19 3.77 -11.60
C SER A 193 3.68 5.02 -12.31
N TYR A 194 3.71 4.99 -13.64
CA TYR A 194 3.99 6.16 -14.44
C TYR A 194 2.86 7.19 -14.32
N ASN A 195 3.22 8.47 -14.19
CA ASN A 195 2.28 9.58 -14.18
C ASN A 195 2.85 10.74 -15.02
N ALA A 196 2.05 11.25 -15.94
CA ALA A 196 2.43 12.34 -16.83
C ALA A 196 1.51 13.56 -16.65
N THR A 197 2.03 14.73 -16.96
CA THR A 197 1.31 16.01 -16.82
C THR A 197 0.12 16.18 -17.75
N ASP A 198 0.05 15.41 -18.82
CA ASP A 198 -1.06 15.40 -19.78
C ASP A 198 -2.25 14.51 -19.34
N GLN A 199 -2.13 13.79 -18.24
CA GLN A 199 -3.20 12.98 -17.67
C GLN A 199 -4.18 13.87 -16.90
N ASN A 200 -5.48 13.77 -17.26
CA ASN A 200 -6.54 14.64 -16.71
C ASN A 200 -6.95 14.37 -15.26
N LEU A 201 -6.31 13.40 -14.58
CA LEU A 201 -6.70 13.00 -13.21
C LEU A 201 -5.83 13.60 -12.11
N HIS A 202 -4.97 14.56 -12.41
CA HIS A 202 -4.01 15.10 -11.48
C HIS A 202 -4.64 15.79 -10.23
N TYR A 203 -5.86 16.33 -10.33
CA TYR A 203 -6.58 16.85 -9.14
C TYR A 203 -7.19 15.78 -8.25
N TYR A 204 -7.26 14.52 -8.71
CA TYR A 204 -7.81 13.36 -8.01
C TYR A 204 -6.77 12.26 -7.82
N SER A 205 -5.49 12.58 -8.01
CA SER A 205 -4.38 11.65 -7.84
C SER A 205 -4.06 11.41 -6.36
N PHE A 206 -3.28 10.37 -6.09
CA PHE A 206 -2.73 10.11 -4.77
C PHE A 206 -2.02 11.35 -4.19
N PHE A 207 -1.18 12.01 -4.97
CA PHE A 207 -0.43 13.18 -4.53
C PHE A 207 -1.31 14.40 -4.30
N ALA A 208 -2.39 14.58 -5.07
CA ALA A 208 -3.36 15.64 -4.83
C ALA A 208 -4.09 15.50 -3.49
N TYR A 209 -4.23 14.27 -2.98
CA TYR A 209 -4.88 14.00 -1.69
C TYR A 209 -3.89 13.90 -0.53
N GLN A 210 -2.63 13.57 -0.78
CA GLN A 210 -1.64 13.29 0.27
C GLN A 210 -0.51 14.34 0.33
N GLY A 211 -0.11 14.92 -0.80
CA GLY A 211 1.06 15.81 -0.86
C GLY A 211 0.89 17.10 -0.06
N SER A 212 1.71 17.32 0.95
CA SER A 212 1.63 18.54 1.79
C SER A 212 1.89 19.83 1.03
N ASN A 213 2.63 19.76 -0.08
CA ASN A 213 2.90 20.88 -1.00
C ASN A 213 1.89 20.98 -2.16
N SER A 214 0.84 20.14 -2.19
CA SER A 214 -0.17 20.15 -3.26
C SER A 214 -1.02 21.41 -3.24
N SER A 215 -1.27 21.97 -4.43
CA SER A 215 -2.22 23.09 -4.62
C SER A 215 -3.68 22.64 -4.64
N ALA A 216 -3.96 21.34 -4.64
CA ALA A 216 -5.33 20.81 -4.61
C ALA A 216 -6.06 21.25 -3.34
N SER A 217 -7.29 21.72 -3.49
CA SER A 217 -8.07 22.31 -2.39
C SER A 217 -8.29 21.34 -1.23
N ILE A 218 -8.42 20.05 -1.50
CA ILE A 218 -8.59 19.01 -0.48
C ILE A 218 -7.38 18.95 0.45
N CYS A 219 -6.17 18.91 -0.08
CA CYS A 219 -4.94 18.82 0.71
C CYS A 219 -4.64 20.13 1.45
N ARG A 220 -4.89 21.29 0.80
CA ARG A 220 -4.71 22.59 1.44
C ARG A 220 -5.61 22.81 2.65
N THR A 221 -6.82 22.26 2.61
CA THR A 221 -7.85 22.44 3.67
C THR A 221 -7.79 21.33 4.72
N TYR A 222 -7.44 20.12 4.33
CA TYR A 222 -7.47 18.92 5.17
C TYR A 222 -6.17 18.13 5.00
N ALA A 223 -5.06 18.73 5.40
CA ALA A 223 -3.76 18.09 5.32
C ALA A 223 -3.71 16.78 6.11
N CYS A 224 -3.04 15.78 5.55
CA CYS A 224 -2.86 14.49 6.21
C CYS A 224 -1.90 14.60 7.41
N SER A 225 -2.22 13.89 8.48
CA SER A 225 -1.45 13.87 9.73
C SER A 225 -1.24 12.44 10.21
N ILE A 226 -0.11 12.19 10.85
CA ILE A 226 0.15 10.94 11.55
C ILE A 226 -0.70 10.87 12.82
N SER A 227 -1.09 9.65 13.25
CA SER A 227 -1.71 9.50 14.56
C SER A 227 -0.70 9.80 15.67
N LYS A 228 -1.18 10.51 16.72
CA LYS A 228 -0.33 10.84 17.87
C LYS A 228 0.29 9.59 18.50
N GLU A 229 -0.48 8.52 18.61
CA GLU A 229 -0.01 7.25 19.17
C GLU A 229 1.16 6.66 18.39
N LEU A 230 1.16 6.74 17.08
CA LEU A 230 2.27 6.26 16.28
C LEU A 230 3.46 7.24 16.33
N TYR A 231 3.18 8.55 16.26
CA TYR A 231 4.21 9.59 16.36
C TYR A 231 5.00 9.49 17.68
N ASP A 232 4.31 9.29 18.80
CA ASP A 232 4.93 9.19 20.12
C ASP A 232 5.84 7.95 20.27
N GLN A 233 5.63 6.92 19.44
CA GLN A 233 6.47 5.72 19.40
C GLN A 233 7.72 5.86 18.52
N ILE A 234 7.80 6.91 17.71
CA ILE A 234 9.00 7.18 16.90
C ILE A 234 10.06 7.82 17.82
N PRO A 235 11.25 7.21 17.98
CA PRO A 235 12.32 7.78 18.81
C PRO A 235 12.79 9.15 18.31
N GLU A 236 13.28 10.00 19.22
CA GLU A 236 13.85 11.32 18.87
C GLU A 236 15.10 11.22 17.99
N THR A 237 15.80 10.08 18.04
CA THR A 237 16.98 9.80 17.21
C THR A 237 16.65 9.32 15.81
N ASP A 238 15.35 9.08 15.52
CA ASP A 238 14.88 8.58 14.24
C ASP A 238 14.52 9.74 13.30
N VAL A 239 15.18 9.81 12.14
CA VAL A 239 14.96 10.89 11.16
C VAL A 239 13.51 10.95 10.66
N ARG A 240 12.79 9.82 10.69
CA ARG A 240 11.38 9.76 10.25
C ARG A 240 10.46 10.59 11.14
N LYS A 241 10.83 10.85 12.39
CA LYS A 241 10.06 11.72 13.29
C LYS A 241 9.99 13.16 12.76
N ASN A 242 11.06 13.63 12.13
CA ASN A 242 11.15 14.98 11.56
C ASN A 242 10.30 15.17 10.29
N MET A 243 9.69 14.10 9.78
CA MET A 243 8.74 14.18 8.67
C MET A 243 7.33 14.54 9.12
N PHE A 244 7.14 14.84 10.40
CA PHE A 244 5.85 15.19 10.98
C PHE A 244 5.97 16.40 11.91
N LEU A 245 4.96 17.26 11.90
CA LEU A 245 4.88 18.45 12.75
C LEU A 245 4.32 18.10 14.14
N GLY A 246 5.01 17.24 14.90
CA GLY A 246 4.61 16.95 16.28
C GLY A 246 4.74 18.20 17.15
N PRO A 247 3.70 18.57 17.91
CA PRO A 247 3.76 19.73 18.82
C PRO A 247 4.83 19.55 19.91
N LYS A 248 5.57 20.64 20.20
CA LYS A 248 6.51 20.72 21.31
C LYS A 248 5.88 21.40 22.52
N GLU A 249 6.54 21.31 23.67
CA GLU A 249 6.10 21.99 24.88
C GLU A 249 5.89 23.50 24.64
N GLY A 250 4.74 24.03 25.08
CA GLY A 250 4.35 25.41 24.87
C GLY A 250 3.78 25.76 23.48
N GLU A 251 3.82 24.85 22.51
CA GLU A 251 3.16 25.03 21.22
C GLU A 251 1.67 24.70 21.32
N THR A 252 0.84 25.56 20.71
CA THR A 252 -0.62 25.48 20.82
C THR A 252 -1.29 25.33 19.46
N TYR A 253 -2.42 24.66 19.46
CA TYR A 253 -3.31 24.49 18.31
C TYR A 253 -4.77 24.40 18.80
N THR A 254 -5.73 24.49 17.89
CA THR A 254 -7.15 24.33 18.23
C THR A 254 -7.44 22.86 18.52
N THR A 255 -7.75 22.53 19.77
CA THR A 255 -7.92 21.13 20.23
C THR A 255 -9.09 20.38 19.57
N SER A 256 -10.10 21.09 19.03
CA SER A 256 -11.21 20.42 18.33
C SER A 256 -10.83 19.94 16.91
N THR A 257 -9.82 20.58 16.27
CA THR A 257 -9.50 20.36 14.85
C THR A 257 -8.03 20.05 14.59
N GLY A 258 -7.13 20.26 15.54
CA GLY A 258 -5.68 20.18 15.34
C GLY A 258 -5.06 21.38 14.62
N ARG A 259 -5.88 22.37 14.20
CA ARG A 259 -5.42 23.48 13.37
C ARG A 259 -4.60 24.50 14.16
N ALA A 260 -3.45 24.90 13.59
CA ALA A 260 -2.63 26.01 14.05
C ALA A 260 -2.71 27.14 13.01
N SER A 261 -3.31 28.29 13.36
CA SER A 261 -3.43 29.45 12.47
C SER A 261 -2.48 30.58 12.80
N LYS A 262 -1.83 30.50 13.97
CA LYS A 262 -0.82 31.44 14.50
C LYS A 262 -0.12 30.81 15.70
N GLY A 263 0.95 31.44 16.16
CA GLY A 263 1.69 31.02 17.35
C GLY A 263 2.84 30.07 17.03
N ALA A 264 3.51 29.57 18.06
CA ALA A 264 4.81 28.89 17.93
C ALA A 264 4.79 27.68 16.99
N LEU A 265 3.74 26.85 17.02
CA LEU A 265 3.60 25.70 16.10
C LEU A 265 3.50 26.14 14.63
N TYR A 266 2.68 27.18 14.36
CA TYR A 266 2.53 27.74 13.02
C TYR A 266 3.86 28.35 12.53
N ASP A 267 4.50 29.16 13.37
CA ASP A 267 5.74 29.84 13.02
C ASP A 267 6.87 28.84 12.75
N ARG A 268 6.93 27.75 13.54
CA ARG A 268 7.88 26.65 13.29
C ARG A 268 7.57 25.90 11.99
N ALA A 269 6.32 25.62 11.69
CA ALA A 269 5.96 25.00 10.41
C ALA A 269 6.40 25.86 9.22
N MET A 270 6.13 27.14 9.28
CA MET A 270 6.50 28.09 8.20
C MET A 270 7.99 28.40 8.14
N LYS A 271 8.75 28.12 9.20
CA LYS A 271 10.21 28.25 9.22
C LYS A 271 10.91 26.99 8.72
N ASP A 272 10.51 25.82 9.22
CA ASP A 272 11.26 24.57 9.05
C ASP A 272 10.78 23.76 7.85
N TYR A 273 9.54 24.00 7.36
CA TYR A 273 8.89 23.22 6.31
C TYR A 273 8.22 24.09 5.22
N ALA A 274 8.61 25.37 5.08
CA ALA A 274 7.99 26.29 4.13
C ALA A 274 8.03 25.79 2.68
N ASP A 275 9.09 25.11 2.29
CA ASP A 275 9.29 24.48 0.97
C ASP A 275 8.42 23.23 0.75
N LYS A 276 7.91 22.64 1.83
CA LYS A 276 7.07 21.43 1.82
C LYS A 276 5.59 21.72 2.03
N ILE A 277 5.20 22.99 2.06
CA ILE A 277 3.84 23.45 2.32
C ILE A 277 3.38 24.36 1.18
N TYR A 278 2.23 24.10 0.57
CA TYR A 278 1.67 25.05 -0.38
C TYR A 278 1.23 26.35 0.35
N SER A 279 1.51 27.51 -0.24
CA SER A 279 1.42 28.83 0.42
C SER A 279 0.08 29.18 1.07
N THR A 280 -1.00 28.55 0.66
CA THR A 280 -2.35 28.78 1.20
C THR A 280 -2.90 27.58 2.00
N SER A 281 -2.04 26.63 2.33
CA SER A 281 -2.44 25.45 3.11
C SER A 281 -2.67 25.79 4.57
N TYR A 282 -3.63 25.09 5.19
CA TYR A 282 -3.80 25.13 6.63
C TYR A 282 -2.75 24.23 7.30
N ILE A 283 -2.28 24.69 8.45
CA ILE A 283 -1.30 23.95 9.26
C ILE A 283 -2.02 23.20 10.35
N PHE A 284 -1.63 21.94 10.54
CA PHE A 284 -2.20 21.06 11.57
C PHE A 284 -1.10 20.45 12.44
N ALA A 285 -1.40 20.23 13.71
CA ALA A 285 -0.59 19.38 14.56
C ALA A 285 -0.48 17.98 13.95
N TYR A 286 0.72 17.40 14.00
CA TYR A 286 1.06 16.09 13.42
C TYR A 286 0.99 16.01 11.88
N MET A 287 0.88 17.17 11.18
CA MET A 287 0.90 17.25 9.71
C MET A 287 2.15 16.55 9.15
N GLN A 288 1.98 15.84 8.05
CA GLN A 288 3.04 15.07 7.39
C GLN A 288 3.79 15.89 6.33
N PHE A 289 5.06 15.55 6.11
CA PHE A 289 5.95 16.08 5.07
C PHE A 289 6.72 14.98 4.34
N LYS A 290 6.31 13.73 4.49
CA LYS A 290 6.88 12.57 3.79
C LYS A 290 6.44 12.52 2.33
N ILE A 291 5.14 12.70 2.11
CA ILE A 291 4.56 12.66 0.77
C ILE A 291 4.44 14.08 0.23
N LEU A 292 5.15 14.32 -0.87
CA LEU A 292 5.16 15.57 -1.62
C LEU A 292 4.80 15.29 -3.06
N CYS A 293 4.13 16.20 -3.75
CA CYS A 293 4.01 16.11 -5.20
C CYS A 293 5.29 16.62 -5.88
N ALA A 294 5.65 16.00 -7.00
CA ALA A 294 6.78 16.44 -7.83
C ALA A 294 6.43 17.69 -8.64
N ASP A 295 5.16 17.82 -9.06
CA ASP A 295 4.62 18.98 -9.75
C ASP A 295 3.14 19.20 -9.38
N GLN A 296 2.66 20.41 -9.62
CA GLN A 296 1.32 20.83 -9.24
C GLN A 296 0.27 20.40 -10.26
N PRO A 297 -0.97 20.10 -9.81
CA PRO A 297 -1.47 20.13 -8.42
C PRO A 297 -1.21 18.86 -7.63
N GLY A 298 -0.82 17.77 -8.24
CA GLY A 298 -0.64 16.48 -7.55
C GLY A 298 0.02 15.44 -8.45
N ILE A 299 1.13 15.79 -9.08
CA ILE A 299 1.88 14.92 -9.99
C ILE A 299 3.04 14.28 -9.23
N GLY A 300 3.32 13.03 -9.54
CA GLY A 300 4.42 12.24 -9.02
C GLY A 300 4.27 10.78 -9.45
N GLN A 301 5.33 10.01 -9.36
CA GLN A 301 5.28 8.58 -9.58
C GLN A 301 4.92 7.88 -8.26
N LEU A 302 3.91 7.01 -8.32
CA LEU A 302 3.48 6.25 -7.15
C LEU A 302 4.34 5.00 -7.00
N ASN A 303 4.95 4.86 -5.85
CA ASN A 303 5.69 3.67 -5.47
C ASN A 303 4.75 2.49 -5.19
N ASN A 304 4.82 1.44 -5.99
CA ASN A 304 4.04 0.21 -5.80
C ASN A 304 4.79 -0.84 -4.96
N PHE A 305 6.13 -0.94 -5.17
CA PHE A 305 7.02 -1.81 -4.40
C PHE A 305 8.37 -1.15 -4.20
N ARG A 306 8.90 -1.23 -2.99
CA ARG A 306 10.27 -0.84 -2.63
C ARG A 306 10.90 -1.82 -1.65
N SER A 307 12.22 -1.85 -1.60
CA SER A 307 12.94 -2.89 -0.86
C SER A 307 12.69 -2.85 0.65
N ALA A 308 12.43 -1.68 1.25
CA ALA A 308 12.12 -1.62 2.69
C ALA A 308 10.85 -2.42 3.05
N GLU A 309 9.84 -2.46 2.17
CA GLU A 309 8.69 -3.35 2.37
C GLU A 309 9.13 -4.83 2.39
N MET A 310 10.04 -5.21 1.51
CA MET A 310 10.55 -6.58 1.44
C MET A 310 11.33 -6.98 2.70
N TYR A 311 12.14 -6.07 3.28
CA TYR A 311 12.76 -6.29 4.59
C TYR A 311 11.72 -6.58 5.68
N LEU A 312 10.62 -5.84 5.67
CA LEU A 312 9.55 -5.97 6.66
C LEU A 312 8.66 -7.21 6.42
N ILE A 313 8.44 -7.61 5.16
CA ILE A 313 7.77 -8.89 4.84
C ILE A 313 8.59 -10.07 5.35
N GLU A 314 9.90 -10.10 5.07
CA GLU A 314 10.78 -11.16 5.56
C GLU A 314 10.83 -11.19 7.10
N ALA A 315 10.94 -10.02 7.74
CA ALA A 315 10.99 -9.91 9.20
C ALA A 315 9.71 -10.46 9.85
N GLU A 316 8.53 -10.09 9.35
CA GLU A 316 7.25 -10.57 9.86
C GLU A 316 7.09 -12.08 9.62
N ALA A 317 7.39 -12.54 8.41
CA ALA A 317 7.33 -13.95 8.07
C ALA A 317 8.25 -14.80 8.97
N ASN A 318 9.46 -14.34 9.26
CA ASN A 318 10.40 -15.01 10.15
C ASN A 318 9.86 -15.12 11.58
N CYS A 319 9.16 -14.10 12.10
CA CYS A 319 8.49 -14.18 13.41
C CYS A 319 7.45 -15.30 13.44
N HIS A 320 6.64 -15.44 12.38
CA HIS A 320 5.61 -16.48 12.30
C HIS A 320 6.17 -17.89 12.03
N ILE A 321 7.28 -18.02 11.30
CA ILE A 321 7.97 -19.30 11.11
C ILE A 321 8.53 -19.81 12.45
N GLY A 322 8.99 -18.90 13.29
CA GLY A 322 9.61 -19.19 14.59
C GLY A 322 11.08 -19.63 14.48
N GLY A 323 11.81 -19.46 15.60
CA GLY A 323 13.22 -19.83 15.69
C GLY A 323 14.18 -18.97 14.87
N LYS A 324 13.71 -17.80 14.36
CA LYS A 324 14.49 -16.88 13.51
C LYS A 324 14.58 -15.47 14.11
N ASP A 325 14.52 -15.37 15.43
CA ASP A 325 14.57 -14.06 16.10
C ASP A 325 15.84 -13.28 15.77
N ALA A 326 17.00 -13.97 15.74
CA ALA A 326 18.28 -13.32 15.42
C ALA A 326 18.35 -12.79 13.98
N GLU A 327 17.78 -13.48 13.02
CA GLU A 327 17.65 -13.02 11.62
C GLU A 327 16.72 -11.81 11.54
N THR A 328 15.58 -11.85 12.20
CA THR A 328 14.62 -10.75 12.25
C THR A 328 15.23 -9.50 12.91
N GLN A 329 15.94 -9.66 14.02
CA GLN A 329 16.67 -8.55 14.67
C GLN A 329 17.68 -7.90 13.72
N LYS A 330 18.44 -8.70 12.93
CA LYS A 330 19.36 -8.19 11.91
C LYS A 330 18.64 -7.40 10.81
N LEU A 331 17.47 -7.86 10.36
CA LEU A 331 16.68 -7.14 9.35
C LEU A 331 16.20 -5.77 9.87
N LEU A 332 15.74 -5.72 11.12
CA LEU A 332 15.35 -4.46 11.75
C LEU A 332 16.56 -3.53 11.97
N VAL A 333 17.74 -4.07 12.32
CA VAL A 333 18.96 -3.29 12.43
C VAL A 333 19.38 -2.74 11.08
N ALA A 334 19.36 -3.55 10.01
CA ALA A 334 19.65 -3.11 8.66
C ALA A 334 18.71 -1.99 8.21
N LEU A 335 17.41 -2.14 8.45
CA LEU A 335 16.40 -1.15 8.07
C LEU A 335 16.54 0.16 8.85
N ASN A 336 16.87 0.11 10.13
CA ASN A 336 16.82 1.27 11.00
C ASN A 336 18.21 1.89 11.23
N LYS A 337 19.18 1.10 11.69
CA LYS A 337 20.51 1.59 12.05
C LYS A 337 21.44 1.72 10.85
N ASP A 338 21.60 0.65 10.09
CA ASP A 338 22.60 0.60 9.02
C ASP A 338 22.21 1.48 7.84
N SER A 339 20.91 1.65 7.60
CA SER A 339 20.38 2.64 6.65
C SER A 339 20.56 4.09 7.09
N GLY A 340 20.91 4.32 8.37
CA GLY A 340 21.05 5.63 8.99
C GLY A 340 19.74 6.28 9.46
N ARG A 341 18.58 5.64 9.29
CA ARG A 341 17.27 6.20 9.72
C ARG A 341 17.20 6.44 11.22
N ASN A 342 17.74 5.50 12.01
CA ASN A 342 17.88 5.64 13.46
C ASN A 342 19.25 5.05 13.90
N PRO A 343 20.33 5.83 13.91
CA PRO A 343 21.66 5.34 14.26
C PRO A 343 21.78 4.72 15.66
N ALA A 344 20.87 5.09 16.58
CA ALA A 344 20.83 4.56 17.94
C ALA A 344 20.03 3.26 18.06
N TYR A 345 19.43 2.77 16.98
CA TYR A 345 18.56 1.60 17.02
C TYR A 345 19.33 0.33 17.41
N THR A 346 18.74 -0.42 18.32
CA THR A 346 19.13 -1.78 18.69
C THR A 346 17.89 -2.63 18.91
N CYS A 347 17.97 -3.92 18.61
CA CYS A 347 16.86 -4.84 18.87
C CYS A 347 17.36 -6.11 19.55
N THR A 348 16.82 -6.40 20.74
CA THR A 348 17.06 -7.62 21.49
C THR A 348 15.75 -8.35 21.84
N LYS A 349 14.62 -7.86 21.29
CA LYS A 349 13.29 -8.47 21.49
C LYS A 349 13.23 -9.84 20.82
N THR A 350 12.39 -10.72 21.36
CA THR A 350 12.16 -12.09 20.87
C THR A 350 10.67 -12.41 20.89
N GLY A 351 10.25 -13.45 20.13
CA GLY A 351 8.88 -13.93 20.13
C GLY A 351 7.85 -12.85 19.78
N ASP A 352 6.77 -12.77 20.57
CA ASP A 352 5.67 -11.83 20.32
C ASP A 352 6.10 -10.37 20.42
N ASP A 353 7.03 -10.02 21.33
CA ASP A 353 7.55 -8.66 21.45
C ASP A 353 8.32 -8.25 20.20
N LEU A 354 9.03 -9.19 19.55
CA LEU A 354 9.72 -8.95 18.29
C LEU A 354 8.73 -8.76 17.15
N LEU A 355 7.65 -9.53 17.10
CA LEU A 355 6.58 -9.34 16.12
C LEU A 355 5.93 -7.95 16.27
N GLN A 356 5.65 -7.51 17.50
CA GLN A 356 5.14 -6.16 17.74
C GLN A 356 6.12 -5.06 17.30
N GLU A 357 7.42 -5.28 17.48
CA GLU A 357 8.46 -4.37 16.97
C GLU A 357 8.47 -4.31 15.43
N VAL A 358 8.35 -5.45 14.74
CA VAL A 358 8.22 -5.51 13.28
C VAL A 358 6.99 -4.75 12.80
N LYS A 359 5.83 -4.97 13.42
CA LYS A 359 4.58 -4.25 13.11
C LYS A 359 4.73 -2.75 13.31
N LEU A 360 5.36 -2.33 14.41
CA LEU A 360 5.61 -0.91 14.69
C LEU A 360 6.46 -0.27 13.60
N TYR A 361 7.62 -0.87 13.25
CA TYR A 361 8.49 -0.32 12.23
C TYR A 361 7.92 -0.44 10.82
N ARG A 362 7.04 -1.41 10.56
CA ARG A 362 6.28 -1.47 9.31
C ARG A 362 5.34 -0.27 9.18
N ARG A 363 4.63 0.11 10.22
CA ARG A 363 3.76 1.29 10.24
C ARG A 363 4.55 2.60 10.15
N ILE A 364 5.69 2.71 10.83
CA ILE A 364 6.55 3.91 10.78
C ILE A 364 7.16 4.06 9.38
N GLU A 365 7.76 2.99 8.86
CA GLU A 365 8.48 3.03 7.58
C GLU A 365 7.54 3.24 6.40
N LEU A 366 6.42 2.53 6.36
CA LEU A 366 5.46 2.55 5.25
C LEU A 366 4.30 3.54 5.46
N TRP A 367 4.42 4.45 6.44
CA TRP A 367 3.39 5.44 6.70
C TRP A 367 3.03 6.23 5.44
N GLY A 368 1.73 6.37 5.17
CA GLY A 368 1.21 7.13 4.04
C GLY A 368 1.28 6.42 2.68
N GLU A 369 1.86 5.23 2.58
CA GLU A 369 2.01 4.47 1.33
C GLU A 369 0.86 3.47 1.08
N GLY A 370 -0.22 3.52 1.86
CA GLY A 370 -1.44 2.74 1.64
C GLY A 370 -1.48 1.36 2.30
N PHE A 371 -0.56 1.05 3.22
CA PHE A 371 -0.45 -0.28 3.82
C PHE A 371 -1.29 -0.48 5.09
N ASP A 372 -1.44 0.53 5.94
CA ASP A 372 -2.02 0.39 7.29
C ASP A 372 -3.39 -0.30 7.30
N TRP A 373 -4.28 0.04 6.35
CA TRP A 373 -5.60 -0.61 6.25
C TRP A 373 -5.50 -2.12 6.02
N PHE A 374 -4.67 -2.54 5.07
CA PHE A 374 -4.49 -3.94 4.71
C PHE A 374 -3.77 -4.71 5.83
N ASP A 375 -2.80 -4.08 6.47
CA ASP A 375 -2.05 -4.65 7.58
C ASP A 375 -2.94 -4.86 8.81
N TYR A 376 -3.71 -3.86 9.23
CA TYR A 376 -4.68 -4.01 10.32
C TYR A 376 -5.74 -5.07 10.02
N LYS A 377 -6.22 -5.13 8.75
CA LYS A 377 -7.17 -6.16 8.31
C LYS A 377 -6.60 -7.56 8.51
N ARG A 378 -5.38 -7.83 8.00
CA ARG A 378 -4.75 -9.16 8.11
C ARG A 378 -4.25 -9.50 9.51
N TRP A 379 -3.78 -8.52 10.29
CA TRP A 379 -3.41 -8.71 11.69
C TRP A 379 -4.61 -8.94 12.60
N LYS A 380 -5.80 -8.66 12.13
CA LYS A 380 -7.05 -8.75 12.91
C LYS A 380 -7.00 -7.85 14.16
N GLU A 381 -6.44 -6.65 14.00
CA GLU A 381 -6.30 -5.67 15.06
C GLU A 381 -7.31 -4.52 14.89
N PRO A 382 -7.86 -3.94 15.98
CA PRO A 382 -8.78 -2.83 15.89
C PRO A 382 -8.05 -1.55 15.46
N ILE A 383 -8.71 -0.72 14.63
CA ILE A 383 -8.27 0.65 14.38
C ILE A 383 -8.88 1.54 15.44
N VAL A 384 -8.03 2.16 16.27
CA VAL A 384 -8.43 3.08 17.33
C VAL A 384 -8.02 4.50 16.95
N ARG A 385 -8.98 5.41 16.83
CA ARG A 385 -8.74 6.82 16.57
C ARG A 385 -9.20 7.65 17.76
N LYS A 386 -8.26 8.35 18.40
CA LYS A 386 -8.54 9.26 19.51
C LYS A 386 -8.57 10.70 19.05
N SER A 387 -9.46 11.49 19.61
CA SER A 387 -9.53 12.92 19.32
C SER A 387 -8.39 13.70 19.95
N TYR A 388 -8.14 14.89 19.44
CA TYR A 388 -7.26 15.84 20.12
C TYR A 388 -7.78 16.18 21.54
N PRO A 389 -6.90 16.41 22.53
CA PRO A 389 -5.44 16.36 22.47
C PRO A 389 -4.82 14.99 22.77
N GLU A 390 -5.61 13.98 23.13
CA GLU A 390 -5.12 12.63 23.47
C GLU A 390 -4.67 11.83 22.25
N GLY A 391 -5.25 12.17 21.08
CA GLY A 391 -4.88 11.66 19.77
C GLY A 391 -4.64 12.80 18.80
N SER A 392 -4.89 12.54 17.52
CA SER A 392 -4.70 13.52 16.43
C SER A 392 -5.85 13.55 15.42
N PHE A 393 -7.02 13.04 15.82
CA PHE A 393 -8.20 13.03 14.95
C PHE A 393 -9.19 14.12 15.35
N HIS A 394 -9.91 14.66 14.36
CA HIS A 394 -11.09 15.48 14.62
C HIS A 394 -12.12 14.62 15.38
N ILE A 395 -12.84 15.22 16.32
CA ILE A 395 -13.76 14.48 17.21
C ILE A 395 -14.82 13.65 16.45
N GLN A 396 -15.25 14.09 15.28
CA GLN A 396 -16.20 13.35 14.44
C GLN A 396 -15.62 12.07 13.84
N PHE A 397 -14.28 11.91 13.84
CA PHE A 397 -13.58 10.74 13.31
C PHE A 397 -12.86 9.94 14.41
N ALA A 398 -13.05 10.32 15.67
CA ALA A 398 -12.54 9.62 16.84
C ALA A 398 -13.42 8.40 17.15
N ILE A 399 -13.13 7.31 16.47
CA ILE A 399 -13.88 6.04 16.53
C ILE A 399 -12.95 4.87 16.72
N THR A 400 -13.50 3.77 17.22
CA THR A 400 -12.86 2.45 17.20
C THR A 400 -13.60 1.57 16.19
N ILE A 401 -12.88 0.96 15.27
CA ILE A 401 -13.40 0.00 14.29
C ILE A 401 -12.84 -1.36 14.68
N GLN A 402 -13.73 -2.30 15.07
CA GLN A 402 -13.33 -3.65 15.44
C GLN A 402 -13.05 -4.51 14.20
N PRO A 403 -12.19 -5.54 14.31
CA PRO A 403 -11.92 -6.45 13.20
C PRO A 403 -13.15 -7.21 12.67
N SER A 404 -14.21 -7.33 13.48
CA SER A 404 -15.50 -7.94 13.10
C SER A 404 -16.46 -6.98 12.41
N ASP A 405 -16.22 -5.66 12.50
CA ASP A 405 -17.13 -4.67 11.96
C ASP A 405 -17.15 -4.69 10.42
N ASN A 406 -18.24 -4.21 9.85
CA ASN A 406 -18.38 -4.01 8.40
C ASN A 406 -17.98 -5.25 7.58
N ASN A 407 -18.58 -6.40 7.89
CA ASN A 407 -18.27 -7.67 7.23
C ASN A 407 -16.75 -7.96 7.24
N GLN A 408 -16.11 -7.82 8.39
CA GLN A 408 -14.67 -8.03 8.55
C GLN A 408 -13.82 -7.15 7.61
N TRP A 409 -14.27 -5.90 7.40
CA TRP A 409 -13.65 -4.91 6.52
C TRP A 409 -13.57 -5.36 5.05
N THR A 410 -14.52 -6.14 4.62
CA THR A 410 -14.64 -6.62 3.24
C THR A 410 -15.59 -5.72 2.47
N TRP A 411 -15.13 -5.20 1.36
CA TRP A 411 -15.94 -4.36 0.49
C TRP A 411 -17.00 -5.18 -0.23
N VAL A 412 -18.16 -4.57 -0.44
CA VAL A 412 -19.24 -5.16 -1.21
C VAL A 412 -18.93 -5.14 -2.71
N PHE A 413 -19.43 -6.11 -3.45
CA PHE A 413 -19.33 -6.08 -4.90
C PHE A 413 -20.13 -4.90 -5.46
N PRO A 414 -19.61 -4.22 -6.51
CA PRO A 414 -20.32 -3.10 -7.11
C PRO A 414 -21.69 -3.51 -7.68
N ALA A 415 -22.70 -2.65 -7.52
CA ALA A 415 -24.04 -2.90 -8.08
C ALA A 415 -23.98 -3.19 -9.59
N LYS A 416 -23.19 -2.42 -10.33
CA LYS A 416 -23.02 -2.63 -11.78
C LYS A 416 -22.53 -4.03 -12.15
N GLU A 417 -21.68 -4.64 -11.34
CA GLU A 417 -21.24 -6.02 -11.60
C GLU A 417 -22.37 -7.01 -11.31
N VAL A 418 -23.06 -6.83 -10.17
CA VAL A 418 -24.15 -7.71 -9.75
C VAL A 418 -25.36 -7.61 -10.68
N ASP A 419 -25.67 -6.41 -11.19
CA ASP A 419 -26.80 -6.18 -12.10
C ASP A 419 -26.62 -6.80 -13.48
N TYR A 420 -25.38 -7.09 -13.89
CA TYR A 420 -25.05 -7.65 -15.21
C TYR A 420 -24.43 -9.06 -15.14
N ASN A 421 -24.38 -9.64 -13.94
CA ASN A 421 -23.86 -10.98 -13.72
C ASN A 421 -24.79 -11.74 -12.76
N ASP A 422 -25.78 -12.44 -13.32
CA ASP A 422 -26.79 -13.19 -12.55
C ASP A 422 -26.15 -14.25 -11.65
N ALA A 423 -24.95 -14.74 -11.99
CA ALA A 423 -24.21 -15.68 -11.15
C ALA A 423 -23.77 -15.06 -9.81
N LEU A 424 -23.81 -13.73 -9.67
CA LEU A 424 -23.52 -12.99 -8.45
C LEU A 424 -24.79 -12.52 -7.71
N SER A 425 -25.98 -12.81 -8.22
CA SER A 425 -27.27 -12.34 -7.66
C SER A 425 -27.49 -12.76 -6.20
N SER A 426 -26.93 -13.89 -5.76
CA SER A 426 -26.99 -14.35 -4.37
C SER A 426 -26.18 -13.48 -3.38
N TYR A 427 -25.40 -12.51 -3.86
CA TYR A 427 -24.58 -11.60 -3.05
C TYR A 427 -25.17 -10.19 -2.93
N ILE A 428 -26.48 -10.05 -3.22
CA ILE A 428 -27.21 -8.80 -3.11
C ILE A 428 -27.63 -8.49 -1.66
N GLU A 429 -27.53 -9.45 -0.75
CA GLU A 429 -27.94 -9.32 0.66
C GLU A 429 -26.82 -8.75 1.56
#